data_63997a8b519fe675db2720771809dd5a
#
_entry.id   63997a8b519fe675db2720771809dd5a
#
_cell.length_a   1.000
_cell.length_b   1.000
_cell.length_c   1.000
_cell.angle_alpha   90.00
_cell.angle_beta   90.00
_cell.angle_gamma   90.00
#
_symmetry.space_group_name_H-M   'P 1'
#
loop_
_entity.id
_entity.type
_entity.pdbx_description
1 polymer ?
#
loop_
_entity_poly.entity_id
_entity_poly.type
_entity_poly.pdbx_seq_one_letter_code
_entity_poly.pdbx_strand_id
1 'polypeptide(L)'
;MQFKERILDRYDIGCEMAALSNSHGGRIVVGVKDKTGDLNPLSYGEVQETVNLLSDIASENVVPSILIEVDSVEVDGGSLVIAVIKEGTNKPYHDNKGIVWVKNGADKRKVFDNNELAEMMTGCGTFAPDEAVVKDARLEDLDK
;
A
#
# COMPACT_ATOMS: atom_id res chain seq x y z
N MET A 1 -1.21 6.59 9.39
CA MET A 1 -2.55 6.90 8.87
C MET A 1 -2.47 8.10 7.95
N GLN A 2 -3.03 7.99 6.76
CA GLN A 2 -3.03 9.07 5.77
C GLN A 2 -4.43 9.67 5.68
N PHE A 3 -4.51 10.99 5.68
CA PHE A 3 -5.77 11.70 5.56
C PHE A 3 -5.86 12.37 4.19
N LYS A 4 -6.99 12.19 3.53
CA LYS A 4 -7.28 12.81 2.24
C LYS A 4 -8.68 13.41 2.30
N GLU A 5 -8.83 14.63 1.83
CA GLU A 5 -10.17 15.26 1.77
C GLU A 5 -10.98 14.58 0.68
N ARG A 6 -10.38 14.41 -0.49
CA ARG A 6 -10.95 13.68 -1.63
C ARG A 6 -9.83 13.03 -2.43
N ILE A 7 -10.15 12.01 -3.20
CA ILE A 7 -9.19 11.38 -4.09
C ILE A 7 -9.25 12.11 -5.43
N LEU A 8 -8.22 12.91 -5.70
CA LEU A 8 -8.10 13.68 -6.92
C LEU A 8 -7.12 13.08 -7.92
N ASP A 9 -6.18 12.27 -7.44
CA ASP A 9 -5.14 11.67 -8.25
C ASP A 9 -4.98 10.20 -7.88
N ARG A 10 -5.50 9.32 -8.74
CA ARG A 10 -5.46 7.89 -8.46
C ARG A 10 -4.03 7.34 -8.49
N TYR A 11 -3.14 7.96 -9.28
CA TYR A 11 -1.74 7.53 -9.31
C TYR A 11 -1.09 7.74 -7.94
N ASP A 12 -1.31 8.90 -7.33
CA ASP A 12 -0.75 9.21 -6.01
C ASP A 12 -1.24 8.22 -4.95
N ILE A 13 -2.53 7.88 -4.98
CA ILE A 13 -3.09 6.91 -4.04
C ILE A 13 -2.50 5.52 -4.28
N GLY A 14 -2.28 5.14 -5.53
CA GLY A 14 -1.62 3.87 -5.86
C GLY A 14 -0.21 3.80 -5.29
N CYS A 15 0.55 4.89 -5.41
CA CYS A 15 1.89 4.98 -4.82
C CYS A 15 1.82 4.84 -3.30
N GLU A 16 0.83 5.46 -2.67
CA GLU A 16 0.64 5.39 -1.23
C GLU A 16 0.32 3.95 -0.79
N MET A 17 -0.57 3.28 -1.51
CA MET A 17 -0.92 1.89 -1.22
C MET A 17 0.29 0.97 -1.36
N ALA A 18 1.08 1.14 -2.42
CA ALA A 18 2.30 0.37 -2.63
C ALA A 18 3.29 0.59 -1.49
N ALA A 19 3.47 1.85 -1.08
CA ALA A 19 4.37 2.19 0.02
C ALA A 19 3.93 1.54 1.33
N LEU A 20 2.62 1.56 1.62
CA LEU A 20 2.09 0.94 2.84
C LEU A 20 2.26 -0.58 2.80
N SER A 21 2.02 -1.21 1.65
CA SER A 21 2.19 -2.67 1.51
C SER A 21 3.64 -3.09 1.65
N ASN A 22 4.58 -2.25 1.22
CA ASN A 22 6.00 -2.52 1.35
C ASN A 22 6.52 -2.26 2.77
N SER A 23 5.74 -1.58 3.59
CA SER A 23 6.13 -1.22 4.95
C SER A 23 5.32 -2.03 5.95
N HIS A 24 4.60 -1.39 6.85
CA HIS A 24 3.84 -2.09 7.89
C HIS A 24 2.33 -2.01 7.69
N GLY A 25 1.90 -1.64 6.49
CA GLY A 25 0.50 -1.39 6.24
C GLY A 25 0.06 -0.06 6.83
N GLY A 26 -1.25 0.18 6.81
CA GLY A 26 -1.78 1.42 7.36
C GLY A 26 -3.19 1.66 6.87
N ARG A 27 -3.66 2.88 7.06
CA ARG A 27 -5.00 3.29 6.69
C ARG A 27 -4.98 4.58 5.89
N ILE A 28 -5.90 4.66 4.95
CA ILE A 28 -6.17 5.89 4.20
C ILE A 28 -7.59 6.31 4.54
N VAL A 29 -7.74 7.52 5.09
CA VAL A 29 -9.05 8.05 5.49
C VAL A 29 -9.42 9.18 4.54
N VAL A 30 -10.57 9.05 3.88
CA VAL A 30 -11.08 10.05 2.94
C VAL A 30 -12.21 10.83 3.61
N GLY A 31 -12.18 12.13 3.49
CA GLY A 31 -13.15 13.02 4.11
C GLY A 31 -12.59 13.88 5.23
N VAL A 32 -11.26 13.89 5.39
CA VAL A 32 -10.57 14.66 6.43
C VAL A 32 -9.51 15.53 5.75
N LYS A 33 -9.50 16.80 6.07
CA LYS A 33 -8.47 17.72 5.54
C LYS A 33 -7.13 17.38 6.19
N ASP A 34 -6.14 17.14 5.35
CA ASP A 34 -4.83 16.65 5.80
C ASP A 34 -4.13 17.61 6.75
N LYS A 35 -4.18 18.91 6.44
CA LYS A 35 -3.40 19.91 7.18
C LYS A 35 -4.05 20.33 8.49
N THR A 36 -5.36 20.34 8.55
CA THR A 36 -6.10 20.88 9.70
C THR A 36 -6.77 19.80 10.53
N GLY A 37 -6.99 18.62 9.95
CA GLY A 37 -7.74 17.54 10.58
C GLY A 37 -9.24 17.78 10.60
N ASP A 38 -9.72 18.85 9.96
CA ASP A 38 -11.14 19.15 9.91
C ASP A 38 -11.86 18.14 9.02
N LEU A 39 -13.10 17.82 9.43
CA LEU A 39 -13.91 16.88 8.67
C LEU A 39 -14.54 17.58 7.47
N ASN A 40 -14.54 16.91 6.34
CA ASN A 40 -15.29 17.29 5.16
C ASN A 40 -15.97 16.02 4.62
N PRO A 41 -17.06 15.58 5.31
CA PRO A 41 -17.65 14.26 5.03
C PRO A 41 -18.16 14.13 3.61
N LEU A 42 -18.23 12.87 3.16
CA LEU A 42 -18.72 12.54 1.83
C LEU A 42 -20.22 12.32 1.86
N SER A 43 -20.89 12.68 0.76
CA SER A 43 -22.29 12.33 0.56
C SER A 43 -22.39 10.82 0.24
N TYR A 44 -23.61 10.29 0.24
CA TYR A 44 -23.83 8.88 -0.03
C TYR A 44 -23.26 8.49 -1.41
N GLY A 45 -23.51 9.30 -2.43
CA GLY A 45 -22.98 9.03 -3.78
C GLY A 45 -21.48 9.08 -3.82
N GLU A 46 -20.88 10.05 -3.12
CA GLU A 46 -19.43 10.17 -3.05
C GLU A 46 -18.79 8.96 -2.34
N VAL A 47 -19.46 8.43 -1.31
CA VAL A 47 -18.98 7.22 -0.63
C VAL A 47 -18.89 6.06 -1.60
N GLN A 48 -19.94 5.84 -2.39
CA GLN A 48 -19.96 4.75 -3.37
C GLN A 48 -18.85 4.90 -4.41
N GLU A 49 -18.69 6.10 -4.94
CA GLU A 49 -17.64 6.37 -5.93
C GLU A 49 -16.26 6.16 -5.34
N THR A 50 -16.05 6.62 -4.10
CA THR A 50 -14.75 6.52 -3.44
C THR A 50 -14.41 5.05 -3.13
N VAL A 51 -15.37 4.27 -2.65
CA VAL A 51 -15.15 2.85 -2.37
C VAL A 51 -14.76 2.12 -3.65
N ASN A 52 -15.48 2.36 -4.73
CA ASN A 52 -15.18 1.73 -6.02
C ASN A 52 -13.81 2.15 -6.54
N LEU A 53 -13.49 3.44 -6.42
CA LEU A 53 -12.21 3.97 -6.88
C LEU A 53 -11.04 3.37 -6.10
N LEU A 54 -11.15 3.29 -4.78
CA LEU A 54 -10.09 2.70 -3.95
C LEU A 54 -9.85 1.24 -4.31
N SER A 55 -10.91 0.48 -4.54
CA SER A 55 -10.79 -0.93 -4.94
C SER A 55 -10.13 -1.06 -6.31
N ASP A 56 -10.49 -0.20 -7.26
CA ASP A 56 -9.89 -0.19 -8.59
C ASP A 56 -8.41 0.15 -8.52
N ILE A 57 -8.04 1.13 -7.71
CA ILE A 57 -6.63 1.52 -7.55
C ILE A 57 -5.82 0.35 -6.99
N ALA A 58 -6.35 -0.34 -5.97
CA ALA A 58 -5.65 -1.47 -5.36
C ALA A 58 -5.42 -2.61 -6.35
N SER A 59 -6.34 -2.81 -7.30
CA SER A 59 -6.22 -3.89 -8.27
C SER A 59 -5.45 -3.49 -9.52
N GLU A 60 -5.46 -2.21 -9.90
CA GLU A 60 -4.91 -1.76 -11.19
C GLU A 60 -3.65 -0.92 -11.08
N ASN A 61 -3.51 -0.17 -10.00
CA ASN A 61 -2.39 0.77 -9.84
C ASN A 61 -1.26 0.22 -8.96
N VAL A 62 -1.46 -0.93 -8.33
CA VAL A 62 -0.45 -1.57 -7.47
C VAL A 62 -0.11 -2.93 -8.07
N VAL A 63 1.17 -3.22 -8.22
CA VAL A 63 1.64 -4.48 -8.81
C VAL A 63 2.63 -5.15 -7.86
N PRO A 64 2.44 -6.38 -7.45
CA PRO A 64 1.23 -7.20 -7.66
C PRO A 64 0.01 -6.58 -6.99
N SER A 65 -1.16 -6.91 -7.50
CA SER A 65 -2.41 -6.39 -6.96
C SER A 65 -2.58 -6.71 -5.49
N ILE A 66 -3.22 -5.82 -4.75
CA ILE A 66 -3.49 -6.03 -3.32
C ILE A 66 -4.99 -6.03 -3.09
N LEU A 67 -5.39 -6.72 -2.02
CA LEU A 67 -6.76 -6.67 -1.53
C LEU A 67 -6.78 -5.72 -0.33
N ILE A 68 -7.76 -4.82 -0.32
CA ILE A 68 -7.91 -3.87 0.76
C ILE A 68 -9.30 -4.03 1.37
N GLU A 69 -9.44 -3.59 2.62
CA GLU A 69 -10.73 -3.53 3.29
C GLU A 69 -11.17 -2.08 3.31
N VAL A 70 -12.38 -1.80 2.84
CA VAL A 70 -12.90 -0.44 2.78
C VAL A 70 -14.19 -0.39 3.55
N ASP A 71 -14.27 0.52 4.53
CA ASP A 71 -15.46 0.74 5.33
C ASP A 71 -15.81 2.23 5.31
N SER A 72 -17.05 2.53 5.70
CA SER A 72 -17.47 3.90 5.88
C SER A 72 -17.97 4.08 7.31
N VAL A 73 -17.76 5.30 7.84
CA VAL A 73 -18.18 5.66 9.19
C VAL A 73 -19.03 6.92 9.08
N GLU A 74 -20.23 6.87 9.64
CA GLU A 74 -21.11 8.02 9.63
C GLU A 74 -20.64 9.05 10.65
N VAL A 75 -20.64 10.30 10.23
CA VAL A 75 -20.31 11.46 11.07
C VAL A 75 -21.32 12.55 10.79
N ASP A 76 -21.25 13.63 11.54
CA ASP A 76 -22.13 14.78 11.29
C ASP A 76 -21.86 15.33 9.88
N GLY A 77 -22.92 15.41 9.07
CA GLY A 77 -22.85 15.96 7.73
C GLY A 77 -22.51 14.97 6.63
N GLY A 78 -22.35 13.67 6.94
CA GLY A 78 -22.06 12.66 5.93
C GLY A 78 -21.30 11.48 6.47
N SER A 79 -20.33 10.99 5.69
CA SER A 79 -19.54 9.80 6.07
C SER A 79 -18.08 10.00 5.73
N LEU A 80 -17.22 9.25 6.42
CA LEU A 80 -15.81 9.12 6.09
C LEU A 80 -15.60 7.72 5.50
N VAL A 81 -14.66 7.59 4.57
CA VAL A 81 -14.28 6.30 3.99
C VAL A 81 -12.90 5.93 4.51
N ILE A 82 -12.77 4.72 5.02
CA ILE A 82 -11.51 4.23 5.58
C ILE A 82 -11.09 3.00 4.79
N ALA A 83 -9.89 3.07 4.18
CA ALA A 83 -9.28 1.94 3.50
C ALA A 83 -8.16 1.40 4.37
N VAL A 84 -8.20 0.11 4.67
CA VAL A 84 -7.16 -0.57 5.44
C VAL A 84 -6.27 -1.32 4.47
N ILE A 85 -5.00 -0.97 4.46
CA ILE A 85 -3.98 -1.60 3.63
C ILE A 85 -3.08 -2.42 4.55
N LYS A 86 -2.98 -3.71 4.29
CA LYS A 86 -2.15 -4.60 5.10
C LYS A 86 -0.75 -4.66 4.55
N GLU A 87 0.20 -4.98 5.42
CA GLU A 87 1.56 -5.26 4.98
C GLU A 87 1.54 -6.43 4.03
N GLY A 88 2.18 -6.28 2.87
CA GLY A 88 2.15 -7.30 1.83
C GLY A 88 3.16 -8.40 2.06
N THR A 89 2.90 -9.55 1.44
CA THR A 89 3.76 -10.73 1.54
C THR A 89 4.59 -10.95 0.28
N ASN A 90 4.33 -10.19 -0.78
CA ASN A 90 5.02 -10.34 -2.06
C ASN A 90 5.81 -9.09 -2.42
N LYS A 91 6.52 -8.53 -1.46
CA LYS A 91 7.36 -7.34 -1.67
C LYS A 91 8.46 -7.63 -2.69
N PRO A 92 8.89 -6.64 -3.47
CA PRO A 92 8.41 -5.26 -3.43
C PRO A 92 7.17 -5.05 -4.28
N TYR A 93 6.28 -4.20 -3.82
CA TYR A 93 5.15 -3.72 -4.60
C TYR A 93 5.56 -2.43 -5.29
N HIS A 94 5.11 -2.25 -6.53
CA HIS A 94 5.41 -1.02 -7.26
C HIS A 94 4.13 -0.43 -7.82
N ASP A 95 4.21 0.81 -8.27
CA ASP A 95 3.08 1.46 -8.92
C ASP A 95 2.97 0.98 -10.39
N ASN A 96 2.02 1.52 -11.13
CA ASN A 96 1.81 1.10 -12.51
C ASN A 96 2.87 1.64 -13.48
N LYS A 97 3.83 2.40 -12.99
CA LYS A 97 5.01 2.86 -13.75
C LYS A 97 6.28 2.10 -13.36
N GLY A 98 6.15 1.11 -12.48
CA GLY A 98 7.28 0.29 -12.07
C GLY A 98 8.13 0.86 -10.95
N ILE A 99 7.67 1.92 -10.29
CA ILE A 99 8.44 2.56 -9.21
C ILE A 99 8.05 1.92 -7.88
N VAL A 100 9.06 1.50 -7.10
CA VAL A 100 8.88 0.94 -5.78
C VAL A 100 8.88 2.07 -4.75
N TRP A 101 7.86 2.09 -3.91
CA TRP A 101 7.69 3.10 -2.87
C TRP A 101 7.73 2.43 -1.50
N VAL A 102 8.27 3.13 -0.50
CA VAL A 102 8.20 2.71 0.91
C VAL A 102 7.82 3.91 1.75
N LYS A 103 7.33 3.66 2.96
CA LYS A 103 7.02 4.74 3.90
C LYS A 103 8.28 5.18 4.61
N ASN A 104 8.39 6.48 4.81
CA ASN A 104 9.48 7.10 5.57
C ASN A 104 8.80 8.07 6.54
N GLY A 105 8.37 7.53 7.69
CA GLY A 105 7.53 8.30 8.60
C GLY A 105 6.15 8.50 7.99
N ALA A 106 5.69 9.74 7.92
CA ALA A 106 4.41 10.10 7.31
C ALA A 106 4.48 10.19 5.80
N ASP A 107 5.70 10.29 5.24
CA ASP A 107 5.89 10.46 3.80
C ASP A 107 6.22 9.15 3.12
N LYS A 108 6.07 9.11 1.80
CA LYS A 108 6.53 7.99 0.99
C LYS A 108 7.79 8.42 0.23
N ARG A 109 8.66 7.46 -0.05
CA ARG A 109 9.85 7.71 -0.85
C ARG A 109 10.07 6.60 -1.85
N LYS A 110 10.71 6.94 -2.95
CA LYS A 110 11.08 5.97 -3.98
C LYS A 110 12.30 5.17 -3.53
N VAL A 111 12.34 3.91 -3.93
CA VAL A 111 13.47 3.04 -3.65
C VAL A 111 14.31 2.95 -4.93
N PHE A 112 15.56 3.42 -4.85
CA PHE A 112 16.48 3.39 -5.99
C PHE A 112 17.63 2.41 -5.78
N ASP A 113 17.88 1.99 -4.52
CA ASP A 113 19.03 1.18 -4.15
C ASP A 113 18.72 -0.29 -4.37
N ASN A 114 19.52 -0.97 -5.18
CA ASN A 114 19.38 -2.38 -5.46
C ASN A 114 19.54 -3.23 -4.19
N ASN A 115 20.37 -2.79 -3.24
CA ASN A 115 20.55 -3.52 -1.99
C ASN A 115 19.29 -3.48 -1.14
N GLU A 116 18.60 -2.34 -1.11
CA GLU A 116 17.35 -2.21 -0.39
C GLU A 116 16.27 -3.10 -1.01
N LEU A 117 16.20 -3.14 -2.35
CA LEU A 117 15.27 -4.02 -3.05
C LEU A 117 15.55 -5.49 -2.73
N ALA A 118 16.82 -5.88 -2.71
CA ALA A 118 17.22 -7.25 -2.39
C ALA A 118 16.81 -7.61 -0.97
N GLU A 119 16.98 -6.69 -0.02
CA GLU A 119 16.56 -6.90 1.37
C GLU A 119 15.05 -7.10 1.48
N MET A 120 14.27 -6.33 0.73
CA MET A 120 12.82 -6.48 0.71
C MET A 120 12.42 -7.85 0.20
N MET A 121 13.07 -8.32 -0.84
CA MET A 121 12.77 -9.63 -1.44
C MET A 121 13.12 -10.77 -0.49
N THR A 122 14.27 -10.72 0.16
CA THR A 122 14.70 -11.76 1.09
C THR A 122 13.92 -11.71 2.40
N GLY A 123 13.62 -10.49 2.88
CA GLY A 123 12.90 -10.29 4.13
C GLY A 123 11.46 -10.77 4.09
N CYS A 124 10.90 -11.01 2.91
CA CYS A 124 9.52 -11.50 2.78
C CYS A 124 9.41 -13.02 2.89
N GLY A 125 10.53 -13.73 2.98
CA GLY A 125 10.51 -15.19 3.00
C GLY A 125 10.10 -15.83 1.69
N THR A 126 10.16 -15.09 0.59
CA THR A 126 9.83 -15.61 -0.74
C THR A 126 10.91 -16.53 -1.31
N PHE A 127 12.11 -16.56 -0.69
CA PHE A 127 13.18 -17.48 -0.99
C PHE A 127 13.14 -18.59 0.04
N ALA A 128 12.85 -19.75 -0.38
CA ALA A 128 12.83 -20.89 0.52
C ALA A 128 14.21 -21.36 0.85
N PRO A 129 14.47 -20.95 0.77
CA PRO A 129 15.34 -21.12 1.24
C PRO A 129 15.92 -21.23 1.51
N ASP A 130 15.78 -21.66 1.22
CA ASP A 130 16.69 -21.47 1.58
C ASP A 130 17.17 -21.27 1.65
N GLU A 131 17.08 -21.47 1.29
CA GLU A 131 17.82 -21.04 1.36
C GLU A 131 18.29 -20.67 1.33
N ALA A 132 17.93 -21.36 1.11
CA ALA A 132 18.70 -20.90 1.10
C ALA A 132 19.18 -20.99 0.87
N VAL A 133 19.07 -21.45 0.62
CA VAL A 133 19.88 -21.18 0.42
C VAL A 133 20.37 -21.24 0.27
N VAL A 134 20.21 -21.90 0.09
CA VAL A 134 21.03 -21.69 -0.10
C VAL A 134 21.47 -21.79 -0.12
N LYS A 135 21.48 -22.43 -0.29
CA LYS A 135 22.13 -22.33 -0.41
C LYS A 135 22.45 -22.56 -0.54
N ASP A 136 22.41 -23.65 -0.57
CA ASP A 136 23.05 -23.82 -0.73
C ASP A 136 23.03 -24.22 -1.14
N ALA A 137 22.71 -24.96 -1.03
CA ALA A 137 23.06 -25.01 -1.25
C ALA A 137 23.09 -25.39 -1.78
N ARG A 138 22.69 -25.71 -1.43
CA ARG A 138 23.07 -25.88 -1.67
C ARG A 138 23.09 -26.03 -1.87
N LEU A 139 22.76 -26.80 -1.90
CA LEU A 139 23.19 -26.94 -1.94
C LEU A 139 23.26 -27.28 -2.06
N GLU A 140 22.80 -27.67 -1.73
CA GLU A 140 23.24 -27.88 -1.56
C GLU A 140 23.15 -27.69 -1.58
N ASP A 141 22.72 -28.72 -1.87
CA ASP A 141 23.15 -28.59 -1.72
C ASP A 141 23.03 -28.52 -1.90
N LEU A 142 22.52 -28.77 -1.71
CA LEU A 142 22.90 -28.55 -1.53
C LEU A 142 22.86 -28.42 -1.34
N ASP A 143 22.30 -29.29 -1.54
CA ASP A 143 22.78 -29.05 -1.14
C ASP A 143 22.81 -28.71 -1.09
N LYS A 144 22.18 -28.78 -0.89
CA LYS A 144 22.47 -28.30 -0.52
C LYS A 144 22.69 -27.76 -0.67
#